data_3cbfba2a7a252fe8ad782559ef3954dd
#
_entry.id   3cbfba2a7a252fe8ad782559ef3954dd
#
_cell.length_a   1.000
_cell.length_b   1.000
_cell.length_c   1.000
_cell.angle_alpha   90.00
_cell.angle_beta   90.00
_cell.angle_gamma   90.00
#
_symmetry.space_group_name_H-M   'P 1'
#
loop_
_entity.id
_entity.type
_entity.pdbx_description
1 polymer ?
#
loop_
_entity_poly.entity_id
_entity_poly.type
_entity_poly.pdbx_seq_one_letter_code
_entity_poly.pdbx_strand_id
1 'polypeptide(L)'
;MDVNVKFRMGKSKAMQVLIVFLAFLITIPLIFIIIYIFREGITKINWTFLTKIPKPVGESGGGIVNALIGSILIVVTAAVMAIPLGIMCGIYLSENSTSRLSYWSRLSVDVLQGVPSIVTGIVVYFWVVKPIGTFSAFSGSIALAIMMLPILIRSTEETLKLIPFSLKEAGLALGLPYHKVILRVIVPCGISGILSGVMLSIARIAGETAPLLFTAFGNPFLSTNLGKPMQSLPLMIFNYATSPYDDWHDMAWGAALILLFTVLLLNIITKLTTKRWNVQL
;
A
#
# COMPACT_ATOMS: atom_id res chain seq x y z
N MET A 1 10.77 21.04 48.64
CA MET A 1 9.98 20.59 47.44
C MET A 1 10.77 20.62 46.12
N ASP A 2 11.92 21.28 46.05
CA ASP A 2 12.59 21.57 44.75
C ASP A 2 13.57 20.52 44.23
N VAL A 3 14.16 19.69 45.07
CA VAL A 3 15.15 18.67 44.65
C VAL A 3 14.48 17.53 43.85
N ASN A 4 13.29 17.13 44.24
CA ASN A 4 12.52 16.05 43.55
C ASN A 4 12.07 16.51 42.14
N VAL A 5 11.73 17.76 41.95
CA VAL A 5 11.31 18.34 40.66
C VAL A 5 12.50 18.43 39.70
N LYS A 6 13.64 18.93 40.14
CA LYS A 6 14.87 18.99 39.34
C LYS A 6 15.36 17.63 38.89
N PHE A 7 15.31 16.63 39.78
CA PHE A 7 15.66 15.24 39.45
C PHE A 7 14.70 14.62 38.42
N ARG A 8 13.39 14.83 38.60
CA ARG A 8 12.38 14.37 37.62
C ARG A 8 12.53 15.05 36.26
N MET A 9 12.81 16.36 36.22
CA MET A 9 13.10 17.09 35.00
C MET A 9 14.38 16.60 34.31
N GLY A 10 15.44 16.34 35.08
CA GLY A 10 16.69 15.75 34.55
C GLY A 10 16.45 14.36 33.92
N LYS A 11 15.71 13.49 34.61
CA LYS A 11 15.34 12.16 34.09
C LYS A 11 14.47 12.26 32.84
N SER A 12 13.51 13.20 32.79
CA SER A 12 12.67 13.43 31.61
C SER A 12 13.50 13.89 30.41
N LYS A 13 14.44 14.84 30.58
CA LYS A 13 15.33 15.28 29.51
C LYS A 13 16.26 14.15 29.05
N ALA A 14 16.84 13.38 29.95
CA ALA A 14 17.66 12.23 29.61
C ALA A 14 16.87 11.19 28.78
N MET A 15 15.61 10.92 29.16
CA MET A 15 14.74 10.01 28.42
C MET A 15 14.39 10.57 27.02
N GLN A 16 14.13 11.88 26.90
CA GLN A 16 13.90 12.53 25.60
C GLN A 16 15.11 12.39 24.68
N VAL A 17 16.31 12.68 25.20
CA VAL A 17 17.56 12.52 24.45
C VAL A 17 17.76 11.08 24.01
N LEU A 18 17.50 10.12 24.90
CA LEU A 18 17.59 8.69 24.58
C LEU A 18 16.61 8.30 23.46
N ILE A 19 15.36 8.76 23.53
CA ILE A 19 14.33 8.47 22.49
C ILE A 19 14.77 9.06 21.14
N VAL A 20 15.24 10.32 21.11
CA VAL A 20 15.72 10.96 19.89
C VAL A 20 16.94 10.22 19.32
N PHE A 21 17.88 9.83 20.19
CA PHE A 21 19.05 9.05 19.77
C PHE A 21 18.66 7.69 19.18
N LEU A 22 17.76 6.95 19.83
CA LEU A 22 17.28 5.67 19.32
C LEU A 22 16.52 5.84 18.00
N ALA A 23 15.67 6.87 17.87
CA ALA A 23 14.99 7.18 16.62
C ALA A 23 15.98 7.47 15.48
N PHE A 24 17.02 8.25 15.75
CA PHE A 24 18.08 8.52 14.80
C PHE A 24 18.82 7.24 14.41
N LEU A 25 19.17 6.40 15.38
CA LEU A 25 19.89 5.15 15.15
C LEU A 25 19.11 4.16 14.28
N ILE A 26 17.78 4.08 14.44
CA ILE A 26 16.91 3.27 13.59
C ILE A 26 16.81 3.84 12.15
N THR A 27 16.94 5.15 11.99
CA THR A 27 16.87 5.80 10.66
C THR A 27 18.13 5.58 9.83
N ILE A 28 19.28 5.37 10.46
CA ILE A 28 20.59 5.20 9.78
C ILE A 28 20.56 4.04 8.75
N PRO A 29 20.14 2.80 9.09
CA PRO A 29 20.12 1.71 8.12
C PRO A 29 19.21 2.02 6.92
N LEU A 30 18.07 2.68 7.14
CA LEU A 30 17.16 3.08 6.08
C LEU A 30 17.83 4.05 5.09
N ILE A 31 18.55 5.05 5.62
CA ILE A 31 19.29 6.02 4.80
C ILE A 31 20.37 5.30 3.98
N PHE A 32 21.12 4.38 4.59
CA PHE A 32 22.14 3.59 3.88
C PHE A 32 21.53 2.76 2.75
N ILE A 33 20.40 2.08 2.98
CA ILE A 33 19.70 1.30 1.95
C ILE A 33 19.28 2.22 0.79
N ILE A 34 18.69 3.38 1.07
CA ILE A 34 18.26 4.33 0.04
C ILE A 34 19.46 4.84 -0.78
N ILE A 35 20.56 5.22 -0.12
CA ILE A 35 21.77 5.69 -0.78
C ILE A 35 22.35 4.57 -1.66
N TYR A 36 22.38 3.35 -1.16
CA TYR A 36 22.91 2.20 -1.89
C TYR A 36 22.08 1.88 -3.14
N ILE A 37 20.75 1.81 -3.01
CA ILE A 37 19.84 1.64 -4.15
C ILE A 37 20.01 2.76 -5.18
N PHE A 38 20.16 4.01 -4.71
CA PHE A 38 20.38 5.15 -5.60
C PHE A 38 21.71 5.04 -6.35
N ARG A 39 22.79 4.71 -5.65
CA ARG A 39 24.12 4.60 -6.24
C ARG A 39 24.20 3.50 -7.31
N GLU A 40 23.71 2.31 -7.01
CA GLU A 40 23.76 1.17 -7.92
C GLU A 40 22.72 1.29 -9.05
N GLY A 41 21.52 1.82 -8.74
CA GLY A 41 20.45 1.88 -9.71
C GLY A 41 20.54 3.03 -10.72
N ILE A 42 21.08 4.21 -10.34
CA ILE A 42 21.04 5.41 -11.19
C ILE A 42 21.80 5.25 -12.50
N THR A 43 22.91 4.51 -12.48
CA THR A 43 23.74 4.26 -13.65
C THR A 43 23.10 3.32 -14.68
N LYS A 44 22.10 2.54 -14.24
CA LYS A 44 21.42 1.53 -15.06
C LYS A 44 20.17 2.07 -15.74
N ILE A 45 19.64 3.22 -15.27
CA ILE A 45 18.43 3.83 -15.81
C ILE A 45 18.79 4.64 -17.05
N ASN A 46 18.21 4.25 -18.19
CA ASN A 46 18.25 4.97 -19.44
C ASN A 46 16.90 4.84 -20.17
N TRP A 47 16.71 5.51 -21.29
CA TRP A 47 15.45 5.47 -22.04
C TRP A 47 15.10 4.06 -22.53
N THR A 48 16.09 3.28 -22.93
CA THR A 48 15.91 1.89 -23.38
C THR A 48 15.47 1.00 -22.22
N PHE A 49 16.01 1.20 -21.02
CA PHE A 49 15.63 0.49 -19.80
C PHE A 49 14.14 0.67 -19.46
N LEU A 50 13.59 1.86 -19.66
CA LEU A 50 12.18 2.14 -19.36
C LEU A 50 11.22 1.67 -20.46
N THR A 51 11.68 1.53 -21.71
CA THR A 51 10.81 1.31 -22.87
C THR A 51 10.92 -0.06 -23.51
N LYS A 52 11.96 -0.81 -23.22
CA LYS A 52 12.17 -2.16 -23.77
C LYS A 52 11.72 -3.25 -22.80
N ILE A 53 11.48 -4.44 -23.33
CA ILE A 53 11.30 -5.66 -22.53
C ILE A 53 12.66 -6.23 -22.10
N PRO A 54 12.70 -7.07 -21.05
CA PRO A 54 13.90 -7.79 -20.68
C PRO A 54 14.44 -8.63 -21.84
N LYS A 55 15.77 -8.76 -21.90
CA LYS A 55 16.44 -9.65 -22.84
C LYS A 55 16.83 -10.97 -22.16
N PRO A 56 17.04 -12.04 -22.96
CA PRO A 56 17.58 -13.29 -22.44
C PRO A 56 18.96 -13.09 -21.82
N VAL A 57 19.38 -14.07 -21.00
CA VAL A 57 20.69 -14.09 -20.36
C VAL A 57 21.80 -14.09 -21.42
N GLY A 58 22.83 -13.27 -21.21
CA GLY A 58 23.99 -13.15 -22.11
C GLY A 58 23.80 -12.10 -23.23
N GLU A 59 22.63 -11.49 -23.34
CA GLU A 59 22.43 -10.35 -24.24
C GLU A 59 22.46 -9.02 -23.46
N SER A 60 23.34 -8.12 -23.87
CA SER A 60 23.42 -6.79 -23.26
C SER A 60 22.21 -5.92 -23.55
N GLY A 61 21.80 -5.08 -22.59
CA GLY A 61 20.64 -4.20 -22.71
C GLY A 61 19.35 -4.91 -22.31
N GLY A 62 18.21 -4.31 -22.64
CA GLY A 62 16.88 -4.73 -22.19
C GLY A 62 16.29 -3.69 -21.29
N GLY A 63 15.09 -3.96 -20.77
CA GLY A 63 14.35 -3.00 -19.95
C GLY A 63 13.29 -3.66 -19.08
N ILE A 64 12.46 -2.83 -18.48
CA ILE A 64 11.50 -3.24 -17.45
C ILE A 64 10.05 -2.88 -17.81
N VAL A 65 9.76 -2.53 -19.07
CA VAL A 65 8.44 -2.02 -19.47
C VAL A 65 7.31 -3.01 -19.15
N ASN A 66 7.56 -4.32 -19.30
CA ASN A 66 6.59 -5.36 -18.93
C ASN A 66 6.26 -5.35 -17.43
N ALA A 67 7.27 -5.14 -16.58
CA ALA A 67 7.09 -5.05 -15.13
C ALA A 67 6.44 -3.73 -14.71
N LEU A 68 6.76 -2.62 -15.37
CA LEU A 68 6.11 -1.32 -15.14
C LEU A 68 4.61 -1.38 -15.44
N ILE A 69 4.27 -1.81 -16.66
CA ILE A 69 2.86 -1.89 -17.10
C ILE A 69 2.11 -2.90 -16.27
N GLY A 70 2.72 -4.06 -15.99
CA GLY A 70 2.10 -5.08 -15.18
C GLY A 70 1.85 -4.65 -13.74
N SER A 71 2.80 -3.95 -13.10
CA SER A 71 2.58 -3.37 -11.77
C SER A 71 1.38 -2.42 -11.75
N ILE A 72 1.30 -1.51 -12.72
CA ILE A 72 0.18 -0.57 -12.82
C ILE A 72 -1.14 -1.32 -12.98
N LEU A 73 -1.21 -2.26 -13.91
CA LEU A 73 -2.44 -3.02 -14.19
C LEU A 73 -2.91 -3.84 -12.98
N ILE A 74 -1.99 -4.56 -12.31
CA ILE A 74 -2.30 -5.38 -11.14
C ILE A 74 -2.78 -4.49 -9.98
N VAL A 75 -2.06 -3.40 -9.70
CA VAL A 75 -2.39 -2.48 -8.59
C VAL A 75 -3.70 -1.74 -8.85
N VAL A 76 -3.92 -1.22 -10.07
CA VAL A 76 -5.17 -0.54 -10.43
C VAL A 76 -6.36 -1.51 -10.34
N THR A 77 -6.22 -2.72 -10.84
CA THR A 77 -7.29 -3.73 -10.77
C THR A 77 -7.61 -4.10 -9.31
N ALA A 78 -6.58 -4.26 -8.46
CA ALA A 78 -6.76 -4.48 -7.02
C ALA A 78 -7.47 -3.30 -6.36
N ALA A 79 -7.06 -2.07 -6.68
CA ALA A 79 -7.66 -0.84 -6.13
C ALA A 79 -9.14 -0.69 -6.53
N VAL A 80 -9.48 -0.94 -7.79
CA VAL A 80 -10.88 -0.88 -8.27
C VAL A 80 -11.78 -1.87 -7.51
N MET A 81 -11.27 -3.03 -7.13
CA MET A 81 -12.02 -4.00 -6.33
C MET A 81 -12.06 -3.61 -4.85
N ALA A 82 -10.93 -3.23 -4.26
CA ALA A 82 -10.82 -3.04 -2.83
C ALA A 82 -11.38 -1.70 -2.33
N ILE A 83 -11.21 -0.60 -3.07
CA ILE A 83 -11.58 0.74 -2.61
C ILE A 83 -13.09 0.84 -2.32
N PRO A 84 -14.00 0.47 -3.24
CA PRO A 84 -15.43 0.57 -2.95
C PRO A 84 -15.83 -0.28 -1.74
N LEU A 85 -15.37 -1.53 -1.69
CA LEU A 85 -15.69 -2.46 -0.60
C LEU A 85 -15.13 -1.98 0.74
N GLY A 86 -13.88 -1.51 0.77
CA GLY A 86 -13.24 -1.03 1.98
C GLY A 86 -13.90 0.22 2.55
N ILE A 87 -14.22 1.19 1.68
CA ILE A 87 -14.91 2.42 2.09
C ILE A 87 -16.32 2.12 2.59
N MET A 88 -17.10 1.31 1.87
CA MET A 88 -18.45 0.94 2.28
C MET A 88 -18.46 0.21 3.64
N CYS A 89 -17.55 -0.73 3.84
CA CYS A 89 -17.39 -1.44 5.10
C CYS A 89 -16.96 -0.48 6.22
N GLY A 90 -16.00 0.42 5.98
CA GLY A 90 -15.56 1.41 6.95
C GLY A 90 -16.67 2.39 7.36
N ILE A 91 -17.49 2.85 6.41
CA ILE A 91 -18.69 3.66 6.69
C ILE A 91 -19.66 2.87 7.58
N TYR A 92 -19.95 1.62 7.23
CA TYR A 92 -20.84 0.79 8.03
C TYR A 92 -20.34 0.61 9.47
N LEU A 93 -19.04 0.36 9.66
CA LEU A 93 -18.44 0.18 10.98
C LEU A 93 -18.41 1.47 11.80
N SER A 94 -18.24 2.63 11.17
CA SER A 94 -18.30 3.94 11.86
C SER A 94 -19.71 4.24 12.40
N GLU A 95 -20.75 3.87 11.65
CA GLU A 95 -22.13 4.15 11.99
C GLU A 95 -22.73 3.14 12.99
N ASN A 96 -22.32 1.87 12.91
CA ASN A 96 -22.90 0.78 13.69
C ASN A 96 -21.91 0.24 14.73
N SER A 97 -21.37 1.11 15.59
CA SER A 97 -20.25 0.77 16.49
C SER A 97 -20.57 -0.37 17.48
N THR A 98 -21.81 -0.56 17.88
CA THR A 98 -22.26 -1.51 18.93
C THR A 98 -22.86 -2.80 18.38
N SER A 99 -23.01 -2.95 17.06
CA SER A 99 -23.65 -4.12 16.47
C SER A 99 -22.74 -5.37 16.56
N ARG A 100 -23.35 -6.55 16.71
CA ARG A 100 -22.62 -7.83 16.68
C ARG A 100 -21.88 -8.04 15.36
N LEU A 101 -22.47 -7.63 14.25
CA LEU A 101 -21.86 -7.71 12.93
C LEU A 101 -20.58 -6.83 12.86
N SER A 102 -20.66 -5.62 13.40
CA SER A 102 -19.48 -4.73 13.46
C SER A 102 -18.36 -5.31 14.31
N TYR A 103 -18.69 -5.96 15.41
CA TYR A 103 -17.69 -6.65 16.23
C TYR A 103 -16.95 -7.75 15.45
N TRP A 104 -17.68 -8.65 14.80
CA TRP A 104 -17.07 -9.72 14.01
C TRP A 104 -16.31 -9.20 12.78
N SER A 105 -16.84 -8.15 12.14
CA SER A 105 -16.13 -7.51 11.01
C SER A 105 -14.81 -6.88 11.44
N ARG A 106 -14.77 -6.17 12.57
CA ARG A 106 -13.50 -5.62 13.11
C ARG A 106 -12.52 -6.72 13.46
N LEU A 107 -12.98 -7.78 14.12
CA LEU A 107 -12.14 -8.93 14.44
C LEU A 107 -11.55 -9.56 13.17
N SER A 108 -12.35 -9.72 12.12
CA SER A 108 -11.88 -10.24 10.82
C SER A 108 -10.84 -9.32 10.18
N VAL A 109 -11.05 -8.00 10.23
CA VAL A 109 -10.09 -6.99 9.74
C VAL A 109 -8.77 -7.08 10.52
N ASP A 110 -8.83 -7.20 11.86
CA ASP A 110 -7.64 -7.30 12.71
C ASP A 110 -6.86 -8.59 12.44
N VAL A 111 -7.56 -9.70 12.27
CA VAL A 111 -6.95 -10.98 11.89
C VAL A 111 -6.26 -10.86 10.52
N LEU A 112 -6.93 -10.29 9.52
CA LEU A 112 -6.36 -10.10 8.18
C LEU A 112 -5.10 -9.22 8.19
N GLN A 113 -5.02 -8.22 9.07
CA GLN A 113 -3.80 -7.41 9.23
C GLN A 113 -2.62 -8.21 9.78
N GLY A 114 -2.88 -9.21 10.60
CA GLY A 114 -1.86 -10.07 11.20
C GLY A 114 -1.40 -11.22 10.30
N VAL A 115 -2.13 -11.51 9.21
CA VAL A 115 -1.77 -12.61 8.29
C VAL A 115 -0.53 -12.24 7.47
N PRO A 116 0.53 -13.08 7.45
CA PRO A 116 1.66 -12.90 6.56
C PRO A 116 1.22 -12.85 5.09
N SER A 117 1.77 -11.92 4.30
CA SER A 117 1.38 -11.71 2.91
C SER A 117 1.53 -12.96 2.02
N ILE A 118 2.52 -13.79 2.32
CA ILE A 118 2.72 -15.08 1.62
C ILE A 118 1.52 -16.03 1.81
N VAL A 119 0.92 -16.04 3.00
CA VAL A 119 -0.25 -16.88 3.30
C VAL A 119 -1.45 -16.42 2.48
N THR A 120 -1.66 -15.11 2.35
CA THR A 120 -2.71 -14.56 1.47
C THR A 120 -2.51 -15.03 0.02
N GLY A 121 -1.27 -15.02 -0.47
CA GLY A 121 -0.94 -15.53 -1.81
C GLY A 121 -1.29 -17.02 -1.97
N ILE A 122 -0.95 -17.85 -0.99
CA ILE A 122 -1.27 -19.29 -1.01
C ILE A 122 -2.78 -19.53 -0.97
N VAL A 123 -3.51 -18.80 -0.14
CA VAL A 123 -4.99 -18.91 -0.07
C VAL A 123 -5.61 -18.56 -1.41
N VAL A 124 -5.21 -17.46 -2.03
CA VAL A 124 -5.72 -17.06 -3.35
C VAL A 124 -5.28 -18.05 -4.44
N TYR A 125 -4.10 -18.65 -4.33
CA TYR A 125 -3.71 -19.74 -5.22
C TYR A 125 -4.74 -20.89 -5.19
N PHE A 126 -5.10 -21.37 -4.01
CA PHE A 126 -6.07 -22.46 -3.89
C PHE A 126 -7.49 -22.07 -4.30
N TRP A 127 -7.90 -20.83 -4.06
CA TRP A 127 -9.26 -20.38 -4.33
C TRP A 127 -9.48 -19.89 -5.77
N VAL A 128 -8.45 -19.36 -6.41
CA VAL A 128 -8.56 -18.69 -7.71
C VAL A 128 -7.69 -19.36 -8.77
N VAL A 129 -6.37 -19.45 -8.53
CA VAL A 129 -5.44 -19.97 -9.54
C VAL A 129 -5.70 -21.45 -9.84
N LYS A 130 -5.83 -22.29 -8.80
CA LYS A 130 -6.03 -23.73 -8.95
C LYS A 130 -7.33 -24.10 -9.66
N PRO A 131 -8.50 -23.49 -9.36
CA PRO A 131 -9.74 -23.77 -10.11
C PRO A 131 -9.69 -23.26 -11.54
N ILE A 132 -9.03 -22.12 -11.82
CA ILE A 132 -8.88 -21.58 -13.18
C ILE A 132 -7.86 -22.38 -13.99
N GLY A 133 -6.92 -23.04 -13.31
CA GLY A 133 -5.86 -23.85 -13.93
C GLY A 133 -4.67 -23.06 -14.47
N THR A 134 -4.62 -21.74 -14.25
CA THR A 134 -3.52 -20.88 -14.72
C THR A 134 -3.26 -19.70 -13.78
N PHE A 135 -2.00 -19.29 -13.70
CA PHE A 135 -1.61 -18.03 -13.07
C PHE A 135 -2.11 -16.83 -13.89
N SER A 136 -2.46 -15.74 -13.23
CA SER A 136 -2.98 -14.56 -13.93
C SER A 136 -2.77 -13.28 -13.13
N ALA A 137 -2.70 -12.15 -13.83
CA ALA A 137 -2.68 -10.83 -13.21
C ALA A 137 -3.94 -10.59 -12.36
N PHE A 138 -5.10 -11.11 -12.81
CA PHE A 138 -6.36 -11.02 -12.08
C PHE A 138 -6.28 -11.72 -10.72
N SER A 139 -5.72 -12.94 -10.65
CA SER A 139 -5.48 -13.63 -9.37
C SER A 139 -4.54 -12.84 -8.47
N GLY A 140 -3.48 -12.23 -9.04
CA GLY A 140 -2.59 -11.32 -8.33
C GLY A 140 -3.33 -10.11 -7.77
N SER A 141 -4.19 -9.51 -8.57
CA SER A 141 -5.02 -8.37 -8.15
C SER A 141 -5.97 -8.72 -7.01
N ILE A 142 -6.57 -9.92 -6.99
CA ILE A 142 -7.40 -10.40 -5.88
C ILE A 142 -6.57 -10.51 -4.60
N ALA A 143 -5.37 -11.09 -4.67
CA ALA A 143 -4.50 -11.21 -3.51
C ALA A 143 -4.13 -9.83 -2.92
N LEU A 144 -3.75 -8.88 -3.78
CA LEU A 144 -3.47 -7.52 -3.36
C LEU A 144 -4.71 -6.78 -2.84
N ALA A 145 -5.89 -7.01 -3.44
CA ALA A 145 -7.15 -6.42 -2.98
C ALA A 145 -7.48 -6.87 -1.55
N ILE A 146 -7.35 -8.16 -1.25
CA ILE A 146 -7.57 -8.71 0.10
C ILE A 146 -6.65 -8.01 1.12
N MET A 147 -5.38 -7.81 0.78
CA MET A 147 -4.41 -7.13 1.65
C MET A 147 -4.68 -5.63 1.80
N MET A 148 -5.33 -5.01 0.83
CA MET A 148 -5.69 -3.60 0.83
C MET A 148 -6.89 -3.31 1.75
N LEU A 149 -7.86 -4.25 1.83
CA LEU A 149 -9.11 -4.08 2.56
C LEU A 149 -8.93 -3.65 4.03
N PRO A 150 -8.10 -4.29 4.86
CA PRO A 150 -7.96 -3.91 6.27
C PRO A 150 -7.55 -2.46 6.47
N ILE A 151 -6.61 -1.96 5.68
CA ILE A 151 -6.13 -0.57 5.77
C ILE A 151 -7.24 0.41 5.40
N LEU A 152 -7.96 0.13 4.30
CA LEU A 152 -9.06 0.97 3.83
C LEU A 152 -10.20 1.03 4.84
N ILE A 153 -10.61 -0.12 5.37
CA ILE A 153 -11.69 -0.23 6.34
C ILE A 153 -11.35 0.55 7.61
N ARG A 154 -10.15 0.32 8.18
CA ARG A 154 -9.71 0.99 9.41
C ARG A 154 -9.55 2.49 9.22
N SER A 155 -8.83 2.91 8.16
CA SER A 155 -8.64 4.34 7.89
C SER A 155 -9.97 5.07 7.67
N THR A 156 -10.93 4.46 6.97
CA THR A 156 -12.25 5.04 6.76
C THR A 156 -13.04 5.11 8.06
N GLU A 157 -13.10 4.01 8.82
CA GLU A 157 -13.80 3.95 10.11
C GLU A 157 -13.26 4.98 11.09
N GLU A 158 -11.94 5.04 11.28
CA GLU A 158 -11.30 5.96 12.21
C GLU A 158 -11.50 7.42 11.79
N THR A 159 -11.33 7.72 10.51
CA THR A 159 -11.57 9.08 9.99
C THR A 159 -13.00 9.55 10.25
N LEU A 160 -14.00 8.73 9.96
CA LEU A 160 -15.40 9.12 10.13
C LEU A 160 -15.81 9.24 11.60
N LYS A 161 -15.19 8.47 12.50
CA LYS A 161 -15.40 8.59 13.95
C LYS A 161 -14.87 9.90 14.56
N LEU A 162 -13.90 10.55 13.91
CA LEU A 162 -13.38 11.83 14.38
C LEU A 162 -14.34 12.99 14.10
N ILE A 163 -15.32 12.81 13.22
CA ILE A 163 -16.29 13.85 12.87
C ILE A 163 -17.28 14.05 14.01
N PRO A 164 -17.47 15.29 14.52
CA PRO A 164 -18.38 15.58 15.61
C PRO A 164 -19.81 15.12 15.32
N PHE A 165 -20.45 14.50 16.31
CA PHE A 165 -21.83 14.00 16.19
C PHE A 165 -22.83 15.12 15.92
N SER A 166 -22.55 16.35 16.39
CA SER A 166 -23.36 17.55 16.14
C SER A 166 -23.58 17.86 14.66
N LEU A 167 -22.63 17.54 13.78
CA LEU A 167 -22.82 17.69 12.32
C LEU A 167 -23.89 16.73 11.79
N LYS A 168 -23.96 15.53 12.34
CA LYS A 168 -24.99 14.55 12.00
C LYS A 168 -26.35 14.99 12.46
N GLU A 169 -26.46 15.48 13.72
CA GLU A 169 -27.69 16.03 14.29
C GLU A 169 -28.20 17.23 13.50
N ALA A 170 -27.30 18.15 13.13
CA ALA A 170 -27.65 19.31 12.31
C ALA A 170 -28.24 18.90 10.95
N GLY A 171 -27.65 17.91 10.28
CA GLY A 171 -28.19 17.39 9.03
C GLY A 171 -29.58 16.76 9.18
N LEU A 172 -29.80 16.00 10.24
CA LEU A 172 -31.13 15.42 10.57
C LEU A 172 -32.15 16.46 10.94
N ALA A 173 -31.77 17.49 11.70
CA ALA A 173 -32.65 18.62 12.08
C ALA A 173 -33.13 19.39 10.84
N LEU A 174 -32.37 19.45 9.76
CA LEU A 174 -32.78 20.02 8.47
C LEU A 174 -33.70 19.09 7.66
N GLY A 175 -34.16 17.97 8.23
CA GLY A 175 -35.07 17.02 7.58
C GLY A 175 -34.41 16.11 6.53
N LEU A 176 -33.06 16.05 6.46
CA LEU A 176 -32.42 15.16 5.54
C LEU A 176 -32.55 13.70 6.02
N PRO A 177 -32.88 12.75 5.15
CA PRO A 177 -32.86 11.33 5.52
C PRO A 177 -31.47 10.86 5.86
N TYR A 178 -31.34 9.94 6.80
CA TYR A 178 -30.09 9.48 7.40
C TYR A 178 -28.99 9.15 6.36
N HIS A 179 -29.31 8.38 5.32
CA HIS A 179 -28.36 8.01 4.27
C HIS A 179 -27.81 9.23 3.51
N LYS A 180 -28.62 10.30 3.34
CA LYS A 180 -28.15 11.54 2.69
C LYS A 180 -27.22 12.33 3.63
N VAL A 181 -27.49 12.32 4.94
CA VAL A 181 -26.59 12.94 5.92
C VAL A 181 -25.21 12.25 5.86
N ILE A 182 -25.17 10.91 5.86
CA ILE A 182 -23.91 10.18 5.77
C ILE A 182 -23.17 10.51 4.46
N LEU A 183 -23.83 10.34 3.30
CA LEU A 183 -23.15 10.45 2.00
C LEU A 183 -22.86 11.89 1.57
N ARG A 184 -23.65 12.87 2.00
CA ARG A 184 -23.52 14.27 1.56
C ARG A 184 -22.92 15.21 2.60
N VAL A 185 -22.86 14.80 3.86
CA VAL A 185 -22.29 15.62 4.95
C VAL A 185 -21.08 14.91 5.54
N ILE A 186 -21.28 13.73 6.12
CA ILE A 186 -20.22 13.06 6.90
C ILE A 186 -19.07 12.57 6.00
N VAL A 187 -19.36 11.83 4.93
CA VAL A 187 -18.31 11.31 4.02
C VAL A 187 -17.50 12.44 3.39
N PRO A 188 -18.08 13.52 2.85
CA PRO A 188 -17.30 14.66 2.36
C PRO A 188 -16.43 15.35 3.43
N CYS A 189 -16.90 15.46 4.67
CA CYS A 189 -16.07 15.97 5.77
C CYS A 189 -14.86 15.09 6.06
N GLY A 190 -14.97 13.76 5.90
CA GLY A 190 -13.90 12.79 6.10
C GLY A 190 -13.06 12.50 4.86
N ILE A 191 -13.32 13.14 3.72
CA ILE A 191 -12.71 12.74 2.43
C ILE A 191 -11.18 12.78 2.45
N SER A 192 -10.58 13.74 3.15
CA SER A 192 -9.11 13.85 3.25
C SER A 192 -8.49 12.64 3.94
N GLY A 193 -9.08 12.16 5.03
CA GLY A 193 -8.61 10.97 5.75
C GLY A 193 -8.87 9.69 4.95
N ILE A 194 -10.03 9.57 4.30
CA ILE A 194 -10.34 8.44 3.42
C ILE A 194 -9.34 8.36 2.26
N LEU A 195 -9.08 9.48 1.58
CA LEU A 195 -8.09 9.52 0.49
C LEU A 195 -6.68 9.18 0.99
N SER A 196 -6.31 9.62 2.18
CA SER A 196 -5.02 9.24 2.80
C SER A 196 -4.93 7.73 2.99
N GLY A 197 -5.99 7.09 3.49
CA GLY A 197 -6.05 5.64 3.63
C GLY A 197 -5.99 4.90 2.30
N VAL A 198 -6.67 5.39 1.27
CA VAL A 198 -6.60 4.85 -0.11
C VAL A 198 -5.17 4.89 -0.63
N MET A 199 -4.51 6.04 -0.55
CA MET A 199 -3.17 6.20 -1.07
C MET A 199 -2.13 5.39 -0.29
N LEU A 200 -2.27 5.33 1.04
CA LEU A 200 -1.42 4.50 1.89
C LEU A 200 -1.54 3.02 1.53
N SER A 201 -2.76 2.54 1.30
CA SER A 201 -3.00 1.15 0.90
C SER A 201 -2.44 0.85 -0.49
N ILE A 202 -2.57 1.76 -1.47
CA ILE A 202 -1.97 1.64 -2.80
C ILE A 202 -0.44 1.60 -2.71
N ALA A 203 0.17 2.53 -1.96
CA ALA A 203 1.62 2.59 -1.79
C ALA A 203 2.17 1.30 -1.17
N ARG A 204 1.44 0.70 -0.22
CA ARG A 204 1.82 -0.57 0.39
C ARG A 204 1.77 -1.72 -0.61
N ILE A 205 0.65 -1.93 -1.29
CA ILE A 205 0.51 -3.06 -2.20
C ILE A 205 1.39 -2.95 -3.45
N ALA A 206 1.80 -1.74 -3.85
CA ALA A 206 2.70 -1.52 -4.98
C ALA A 206 4.09 -2.16 -4.78
N GLY A 207 4.51 -2.36 -3.53
CA GLY A 207 5.77 -3.03 -3.18
C GLY A 207 5.66 -4.50 -2.80
N GLU A 208 4.46 -5.09 -2.83
CA GLU A 208 4.26 -6.47 -2.38
C GLU A 208 4.74 -7.49 -3.42
N THR A 209 5.57 -8.42 -2.96
CA THR A 209 6.17 -9.47 -3.80
C THR A 209 5.57 -10.84 -3.53
N ALA A 210 5.51 -11.23 -2.26
CA ALA A 210 5.20 -12.60 -1.85
C ALA A 210 3.86 -13.15 -2.36
N PRO A 211 2.74 -12.43 -2.30
CA PRO A 211 1.47 -12.94 -2.82
C PRO A 211 1.48 -13.10 -4.35
N LEU A 212 2.23 -12.25 -5.06
CA LEU A 212 2.30 -12.29 -6.52
C LEU A 212 3.10 -13.49 -7.06
N LEU A 213 4.05 -14.03 -6.28
CA LEU A 213 4.77 -15.26 -6.61
C LEU A 213 3.82 -16.46 -6.82
N PHE A 214 2.75 -16.52 -6.04
CA PHE A 214 1.80 -17.62 -6.06
C PHE A 214 0.57 -17.35 -6.92
N THR A 215 0.43 -16.14 -7.49
CA THR A 215 -0.81 -15.74 -8.18
C THR A 215 -0.58 -15.17 -9.57
N ALA A 216 0.29 -14.18 -9.74
CA ALA A 216 0.63 -13.58 -11.03
C ALA A 216 1.80 -14.28 -11.72
N PHE A 217 2.71 -14.87 -10.95
CA PHE A 217 3.86 -15.70 -11.34
C PHE A 217 4.96 -14.99 -12.16
N GLY A 218 4.64 -13.92 -12.87
CA GLY A 218 5.55 -13.19 -13.76
C GLY A 218 5.52 -13.67 -15.21
N ASN A 219 5.93 -12.75 -16.12
CA ASN A 219 6.03 -13.03 -17.55
C ASN A 219 7.12 -12.11 -18.15
N PRO A 220 8.16 -12.65 -18.81
CA PRO A 220 9.19 -11.83 -19.46
C PRO A 220 8.66 -11.01 -20.63
N PHE A 221 7.56 -11.43 -21.25
CA PHE A 221 6.94 -10.70 -22.37
C PHE A 221 5.95 -9.67 -21.88
N LEU A 222 5.76 -8.62 -22.69
CA LEU A 222 4.73 -7.62 -22.43
C LEU A 222 3.34 -8.23 -22.67
N SER A 223 2.51 -8.20 -21.66
CA SER A 223 1.12 -8.63 -21.71
C SER A 223 0.24 -7.61 -21.01
N THR A 224 -0.91 -7.28 -21.60
CA THR A 224 -1.97 -6.45 -20.99
C THR A 224 -3.21 -7.26 -20.65
N ASN A 225 -3.18 -8.58 -20.92
CA ASN A 225 -4.29 -9.45 -20.66
C ASN A 225 -4.29 -9.90 -19.18
N LEU A 226 -5.25 -9.42 -18.40
CA LEU A 226 -5.40 -9.75 -16.99
C LEU A 226 -5.61 -11.25 -16.70
N GLY A 227 -6.07 -12.03 -17.68
CA GLY A 227 -6.24 -13.48 -17.56
C GLY A 227 -4.95 -14.28 -17.75
N LYS A 228 -3.83 -13.65 -18.04
CA LYS A 228 -2.52 -14.30 -18.25
C LYS A 228 -1.52 -13.91 -17.15
N PRO A 229 -0.45 -14.74 -16.96
CA PRO A 229 0.66 -14.37 -16.09
C PRO A 229 1.24 -13.01 -16.49
N MET A 230 1.58 -12.19 -15.51
CA MET A 230 2.05 -10.82 -15.73
C MET A 230 3.17 -10.48 -14.76
N GLN A 231 4.21 -9.82 -15.26
CA GLN A 231 5.33 -9.36 -14.44
C GLN A 231 4.91 -8.14 -13.63
N SER A 232 5.56 -7.96 -12.47
CA SER A 232 5.50 -6.73 -11.69
C SER A 232 6.88 -6.32 -11.22
N LEU A 233 7.07 -5.03 -10.88
CA LEU A 233 8.38 -4.53 -10.43
C LEU A 233 8.90 -5.30 -9.20
N PRO A 234 8.12 -5.51 -8.12
CA PRO A 234 8.61 -6.27 -6.98
C PRO A 234 8.98 -7.71 -7.33
N LEU A 235 8.19 -8.35 -8.19
CA LEU A 235 8.41 -9.73 -8.63
C LEU A 235 9.67 -9.84 -9.51
N MET A 236 9.87 -8.86 -10.40
CA MET A 236 11.08 -8.79 -11.23
C MET A 236 12.33 -8.56 -10.38
N ILE A 237 12.27 -7.62 -9.41
CA ILE A 237 13.39 -7.38 -8.50
C ILE A 237 13.76 -8.66 -7.76
N PHE A 238 12.77 -9.38 -7.20
CA PHE A 238 13.00 -10.62 -6.49
C PHE A 238 13.67 -11.69 -7.37
N ASN A 239 13.08 -11.94 -8.55
CA ASN A 239 13.59 -12.97 -9.46
C ASN A 239 15.00 -12.66 -9.98
N TYR A 240 15.29 -11.38 -10.24
CA TYR A 240 16.57 -10.96 -10.82
C TYR A 240 17.66 -10.82 -9.74
N ALA A 241 17.31 -10.35 -8.55
CA ALA A 241 18.26 -10.27 -7.44
C ALA A 241 18.70 -11.64 -6.92
N THR A 242 17.87 -12.68 -7.09
CA THR A 242 18.19 -14.05 -6.69
C THR A 242 18.81 -14.89 -7.81
N SER A 243 19.00 -14.32 -8.99
CA SER A 243 19.61 -15.01 -10.14
C SER A 243 21.13 -15.09 -10.00
N PRO A 244 21.80 -16.02 -10.66
CA PRO A 244 23.27 -16.10 -10.67
C PRO A 244 23.93 -15.17 -11.68
N TYR A 245 23.20 -14.26 -12.36
CA TYR A 245 23.68 -13.45 -13.47
C TYR A 245 23.82 -11.98 -13.09
N ASP A 246 25.02 -11.42 -13.24
CA ASP A 246 25.33 -10.03 -12.88
C ASP A 246 24.48 -9.01 -13.68
N ASP A 247 24.24 -9.26 -14.97
CA ASP A 247 23.38 -8.40 -15.80
C ASP A 247 21.96 -8.27 -15.25
N TRP A 248 21.44 -9.34 -14.64
CA TRP A 248 20.13 -9.34 -14.02
C TRP A 248 20.14 -8.63 -12.66
N HIS A 249 21.23 -8.70 -11.91
CA HIS A 249 21.40 -7.89 -10.69
C HIS A 249 21.38 -6.39 -11.04
N ASP A 250 22.05 -5.99 -12.12
CA ASP A 250 22.01 -4.61 -12.61
C ASP A 250 20.59 -4.15 -12.94
N MET A 251 19.82 -5.00 -13.60
CA MET A 251 18.40 -4.72 -13.87
C MET A 251 17.56 -4.66 -12.60
N ALA A 252 17.84 -5.52 -11.60
CA ALA A 252 17.16 -5.48 -10.31
C ALA A 252 17.41 -4.17 -9.57
N TRP A 253 18.66 -3.65 -9.58
CA TRP A 253 18.99 -2.34 -8.96
C TRP A 253 18.25 -1.18 -9.64
N GLY A 254 18.23 -1.15 -10.97
CA GLY A 254 17.48 -0.16 -11.73
C GLY A 254 15.98 -0.22 -11.44
N ALA A 255 15.39 -1.43 -11.43
CA ALA A 255 13.98 -1.65 -11.11
C ALA A 255 13.65 -1.24 -9.68
N ALA A 256 14.52 -1.56 -8.71
CA ALA A 256 14.37 -1.17 -7.30
C ALA A 256 14.35 0.36 -7.14
N LEU A 257 15.22 1.08 -7.86
CA LEU A 257 15.24 2.53 -7.84
C LEU A 257 13.95 3.12 -8.41
N ILE A 258 13.45 2.59 -9.53
CA ILE A 258 12.18 3.02 -10.12
C ILE A 258 11.00 2.75 -9.18
N LEU A 259 10.96 1.58 -8.53
CA LEU A 259 9.93 1.26 -7.55
C LEU A 259 9.97 2.23 -6.37
N LEU A 260 11.15 2.51 -5.83
CA LEU A 260 11.35 3.47 -4.76
C LEU A 260 10.83 4.86 -5.13
N PHE A 261 11.19 5.37 -6.33
CA PHE A 261 10.69 6.64 -6.83
C PHE A 261 9.18 6.64 -7.02
N THR A 262 8.60 5.56 -7.54
CA THR A 262 7.15 5.44 -7.74
C THR A 262 6.41 5.51 -6.43
N VAL A 263 6.84 4.74 -5.41
CA VAL A 263 6.23 4.76 -4.08
C VAL A 263 6.41 6.12 -3.39
N LEU A 264 7.58 6.75 -3.54
CA LEU A 264 7.87 8.08 -2.99
C LEU A 264 6.97 9.15 -3.63
N LEU A 265 6.82 9.12 -4.94
CA LEU A 265 5.94 9.99 -5.70
C LEU A 265 4.47 9.83 -5.29
N LEU A 266 3.99 8.60 -5.13
CA LEU A 266 2.65 8.31 -4.60
C LEU A 266 2.45 8.92 -3.22
N ASN A 267 3.42 8.77 -2.31
CA ASN A 267 3.36 9.35 -0.96
C ASN A 267 3.37 10.90 -0.98
N ILE A 268 4.16 11.51 -1.85
CA ILE A 268 4.19 12.98 -2.02
C ILE A 268 2.86 13.48 -2.57
N ILE A 269 2.32 12.85 -3.60
CA ILE A 269 1.01 13.19 -4.19
C ILE A 269 -0.07 13.10 -3.10
N THR A 270 -0.07 12.01 -2.31
CA THR A 270 -0.98 11.85 -1.17
C THR A 270 -0.91 13.04 -0.22
N LYS A 271 0.29 13.39 0.21
CA LYS A 271 0.49 14.49 1.16
C LYS A 271 0.03 15.85 0.60
N LEU A 272 0.26 16.09 -0.69
CA LEU A 272 -0.15 17.34 -1.35
C LEU A 272 -1.67 17.41 -1.56
N THR A 273 -2.30 16.32 -1.96
CA THR A 273 -3.76 16.25 -2.14
C THR A 273 -4.49 16.38 -0.81
N THR A 274 -4.05 15.65 0.21
CA THR A 274 -4.65 15.71 1.56
C THR A 274 -4.55 17.11 2.16
N LYS A 275 -3.42 17.82 1.97
CA LYS A 275 -3.25 19.19 2.48
C LYS A 275 -4.28 20.18 1.90
N ARG A 276 -4.71 19.98 0.63
CA ARG A 276 -5.72 20.84 0.00
C ARG A 276 -7.16 20.62 0.53
N TRP A 277 -7.42 19.43 1.10
CA TRP A 277 -8.76 19.01 1.56
C TRP A 277 -8.86 18.99 3.10
N ASN A 278 -7.82 19.42 3.83
CA ASN A 278 -7.92 19.59 5.27
C ASN A 278 -8.89 20.73 5.59
N VAL A 279 -10.12 20.36 5.83
CA VAL A 279 -11.06 21.21 6.57
C VAL A 279 -10.57 21.19 8.01
N GLN A 280 -10.01 22.29 8.49
CA GLN A 280 -9.75 22.47 9.92
C GLN A 280 -11.15 22.54 10.61
N LEU A 281 -11.55 21.43 11.23
CA LEU A 281 -12.69 21.34 12.11
C LEU A 281 -12.29 21.82 13.51
#